data_9fc7ad2c2bf09d54d744b2d6c4a29f0f
#
_entry.id   9fc7ad2c2bf09d54d744b2d6c4a29f0f
#
_cell.length_a   1.000
_cell.length_b   1.000
_cell.length_c   1.000
_cell.angle_alpha   90.00
_cell.angle_beta   90.00
_cell.angle_gamma   90.00
#
_symmetry.space_group_name_H-M   'P 1'
#
loop_
_entity.id
_entity.type
_entity.pdbx_description
1 polymer ?
#
loop_
_entity_poly.entity_id
_entity_poly.type
_entity_poly.pdbx_seq_one_letter_code
_entity_poly.pdbx_strand_id
1 'polypeptide(L)'
;MKQYAIEAERAVEADVEGAFNWYEGEEPGLGLEFLEELRAVYHRILDHPLGYQDLRSGIRRALTRRFPYAVYFSIEEEAIVIVAVLSTARDPEEWQRRI
;
A
#
# COMPACT_ATOMS: atom_id res chain seq x y z
N MET A 1 -6.32 -7.46 23.14
CA MET A 1 -5.56 -7.00 21.98
C MET A 1 -6.50 -6.76 20.81
N LYS A 2 -6.37 -5.61 20.19
CA LYS A 2 -7.27 -5.26 19.09
C LYS A 2 -6.82 -5.93 17.80
N GLN A 3 -7.76 -6.52 17.09
CA GLN A 3 -7.48 -7.11 15.79
C GLN A 3 -8.15 -6.27 14.71
N TYR A 4 -7.42 -6.03 13.64
CA TYR A 4 -7.91 -5.24 12.52
C TYR A 4 -8.16 -6.13 11.32
N ALA A 5 -9.19 -5.78 10.55
CA ALA A 5 -9.41 -6.39 9.25
C ALA A 5 -8.88 -5.43 8.19
N ILE A 6 -8.27 -5.96 7.13
CA ILE A 6 -7.85 -5.14 6.01
C ILE A 6 -8.95 -5.09 4.95
N GLU A 7 -9.25 -3.88 4.51
CA GLU A 7 -10.15 -3.62 3.39
C GLU A 7 -9.40 -2.70 2.44
N ALA A 8 -9.74 -2.75 1.17
CA ALA A 8 -9.11 -1.90 0.18
C ALA A 8 -10.18 -1.17 -0.63
N GLU A 9 -9.95 0.12 -0.88
CA GLU A 9 -10.82 0.86 -1.76
C GLU A 9 -10.69 0.32 -3.18
N ARG A 10 -11.73 0.51 -3.96
CA ARG A 10 -11.83 -0.06 -5.29
C ARG A 10 -10.65 0.33 -6.20
N ALA A 11 -10.22 1.57 -6.09
CA ALA A 11 -9.12 2.08 -6.92
C ALA A 11 -7.78 1.37 -6.66
N VAL A 12 -7.63 0.75 -5.50
CA VAL A 12 -6.39 0.03 -5.14
C VAL A 12 -6.17 -1.16 -6.06
N GLU A 13 -7.25 -1.81 -6.50
CA GLU A 13 -7.14 -2.94 -7.40
C GLU A 13 -6.42 -2.55 -8.69
N ALA A 14 -6.78 -1.40 -9.26
CA ALA A 14 -6.11 -0.90 -10.46
C ALA A 14 -4.67 -0.50 -10.19
N ASP A 15 -4.39 0.07 -9.01
CA ASP A 15 -3.03 0.41 -8.61
C ASP A 15 -2.13 -0.81 -8.62
N VAL A 16 -2.60 -1.88 -7.98
CA VAL A 16 -1.83 -3.11 -7.82
C VAL A 16 -1.67 -3.83 -9.15
N GLU A 17 -2.73 -3.88 -9.94
CA GLU A 17 -2.68 -4.49 -11.25
C GLU A 17 -1.68 -3.78 -12.17
N GLY A 18 -1.69 -2.46 -12.15
CA GLY A 18 -0.75 -1.67 -12.95
C GLY A 18 0.70 -1.93 -12.56
N ALA A 19 0.97 -1.97 -11.26
CA ALA A 19 2.32 -2.25 -10.77
C ALA A 19 2.75 -3.67 -11.12
N PHE A 20 1.86 -4.63 -10.92
CA PHE A 20 2.14 -6.02 -11.27
C PHE A 20 2.51 -6.16 -12.75
N ASN A 21 1.68 -5.58 -13.62
CA ASN A 21 1.90 -5.69 -15.06
C ASN A 21 3.21 -5.01 -15.48
N TRP A 22 3.53 -3.90 -14.87
CA TRP A 22 4.80 -3.21 -15.17
C TRP A 22 5.99 -4.10 -14.85
N TYR A 23 6.02 -4.68 -13.63
CA TYR A 23 7.15 -5.49 -13.21
C TYR A 23 7.22 -6.82 -13.97
N GLU A 24 6.06 -7.42 -14.22
CA GLU A 24 6.03 -8.68 -14.97
C GLU A 24 6.52 -8.48 -16.41
N GLY A 25 6.25 -7.30 -16.98
CA GLY A 25 6.76 -6.95 -18.29
C GLY A 25 8.26 -6.73 -18.31
N GLU A 26 8.85 -6.33 -17.18
CA GLU A 26 10.29 -6.14 -17.09
C GLU A 26 11.02 -7.48 -16.99
N GLU A 27 10.48 -8.41 -16.22
CA GLU A 27 11.10 -9.70 -16.01
C GLU A 27 10.04 -10.70 -15.55
N PRO A 28 9.93 -11.86 -16.21
CA PRO A 28 8.96 -12.87 -15.76
C PRO A 28 9.17 -13.26 -14.31
N GLY A 29 8.09 -13.25 -13.53
CA GLY A 29 8.13 -13.57 -12.11
C GLY A 29 8.29 -12.36 -11.21
N LEU A 30 8.72 -11.21 -11.75
CA LEU A 30 8.95 -10.03 -10.93
C LEU A 30 7.64 -9.46 -10.38
N GLY A 31 6.56 -9.57 -11.14
CA GLY A 31 5.25 -9.13 -10.66
C GLY A 31 4.81 -9.92 -9.43
N LEU A 32 5.06 -11.24 -9.42
CA LEU A 32 4.74 -12.05 -8.25
C LEU A 32 5.57 -11.65 -7.04
N GLU A 33 6.84 -11.31 -7.25
CA GLU A 33 7.70 -10.85 -6.16
C GLU A 33 7.17 -9.53 -5.58
N PHE A 34 6.68 -8.65 -6.44
CA PHE A 34 6.05 -7.42 -5.97
C PHE A 34 4.82 -7.71 -5.10
N LEU A 35 3.97 -8.64 -5.54
CA LEU A 35 2.77 -8.99 -4.77
C LEU A 35 3.13 -9.60 -3.43
N GLU A 36 4.18 -10.42 -3.37
CA GLU A 36 4.64 -11.00 -2.12
C GLU A 36 5.12 -9.91 -1.15
N GLU A 37 5.84 -8.93 -1.66
CA GLU A 37 6.30 -7.83 -0.82
C GLU A 37 5.13 -6.97 -0.35
N LEU A 38 4.15 -6.72 -1.22
CA LEU A 38 2.95 -5.98 -0.85
C LEU A 38 2.21 -6.71 0.28
N ARG A 39 2.10 -8.03 0.16
CA ARG A 39 1.46 -8.83 1.19
C ARG A 39 2.19 -8.70 2.53
N ALA A 40 3.52 -8.70 2.49
CA ALA A 40 4.32 -8.53 3.70
C ALA A 40 4.08 -7.16 4.33
N VAL A 41 3.94 -6.12 3.51
CA VAL A 41 3.61 -4.78 4.02
C VAL A 41 2.25 -4.78 4.70
N TYR A 42 1.26 -5.41 4.09
CA TYR A 42 -0.08 -5.50 4.69
C TYR A 42 -0.02 -6.18 6.06
N HIS A 43 0.76 -7.25 6.19
CA HIS A 43 0.91 -7.93 7.48
C HIS A 43 1.58 -7.04 8.52
N ARG A 44 2.58 -6.27 8.12
CA ARG A 44 3.24 -5.34 9.04
C ARG A 44 2.29 -4.25 9.51
N ILE A 45 1.43 -3.75 8.60
CA ILE A 45 0.43 -2.74 8.97
C ILE A 45 -0.56 -3.33 9.96
N LEU A 46 -1.04 -4.54 9.71
CA LEU A 46 -1.98 -5.21 10.62
C LEU A 46 -1.38 -5.40 12.02
N ASP A 47 -0.10 -5.74 12.08
CA ASP A 47 0.55 -6.00 13.35
C ASP A 47 0.71 -4.73 14.19
N HIS A 48 0.90 -3.58 13.53
CA HIS A 48 1.26 -2.37 14.26
C HIS A 48 0.86 -1.10 13.50
N PRO A 49 -0.45 -0.91 13.25
CA PRO A 49 -0.88 0.18 12.38
C PRO A 49 -0.55 1.57 12.92
N LEU A 50 -0.54 1.73 14.24
CA LEU A 50 -0.24 3.02 14.85
C LEU A 50 1.26 3.35 14.84
N GLY A 51 2.09 2.40 14.44
CA GLY A 51 3.53 2.61 14.31
C GLY A 51 3.92 3.43 13.08
N TYR A 52 2.95 3.71 12.19
CA TYR A 52 3.22 4.47 10.97
C TYR A 52 2.77 5.90 11.12
N GLN A 53 3.55 6.81 10.56
CA GLN A 53 3.30 8.24 10.69
C GLN A 53 2.00 8.65 10.01
N ASP A 54 1.22 9.48 10.71
CA ASP A 54 0.07 10.16 10.14
C ASP A 54 0.59 11.30 9.28
N LEU A 55 0.39 11.22 7.98
CA LEU A 55 0.86 12.23 7.05
C LEU A 55 -0.07 13.43 7.02
N ARG A 56 -1.38 13.16 6.99
CA ARG A 56 -2.39 14.19 6.91
C ARG A 56 -3.77 13.57 7.08
N SER A 57 -4.58 14.16 7.95
CA SER A 57 -5.99 13.78 8.09
C SER A 57 -6.24 12.29 8.30
N GLY A 58 -5.38 11.64 9.07
CA GLY A 58 -5.52 10.22 9.37
C GLY A 58 -4.96 9.28 8.33
N ILE A 59 -4.33 9.79 7.28
CA ILE A 59 -3.71 8.94 6.25
C ILE A 59 -2.28 8.63 6.66
N ARG A 60 -1.96 7.35 6.73
CA ARG A 60 -0.65 6.85 7.08
C ARG A 60 -0.01 6.16 5.90
N ARG A 61 1.30 5.97 5.94
CA ARG A 61 2.05 5.39 4.83
C ARG A 61 3.03 4.35 5.31
N ALA A 62 3.06 3.21 4.62
CA ALA A 62 4.06 2.16 4.81
C ALA A 62 4.81 1.98 3.50
N LEU A 63 6.14 1.93 3.57
CA LEU A 63 6.97 1.77 2.38
C LEU A 63 7.29 0.31 2.14
N THR A 64 7.33 -0.09 0.87
CA THR A 64 7.87 -1.39 0.49
C THR A 64 9.39 -1.31 0.61
N ARG A 65 10.06 -2.47 0.70
CA ARG A 65 11.51 -2.50 0.91
C ARG A 65 12.30 -2.54 -0.38
N ARG A 66 11.89 -3.39 -1.31
CA ARG A 66 12.62 -3.62 -2.56
C ARG A 66 12.16 -2.77 -3.72
N PHE A 67 10.86 -2.52 -3.77
CA PHE A 67 10.26 -1.77 -4.86
C PHE A 67 9.97 -0.35 -4.39
N PRO A 68 10.04 0.64 -5.28
CA PRO A 68 9.79 2.03 -4.87
C PRO A 68 8.28 2.32 -4.80
N TYR A 69 7.60 1.69 -3.83
CA TYR A 69 6.16 1.85 -3.65
C TYR A 69 5.81 2.19 -2.22
N ALA A 70 4.66 2.82 -2.05
CA ALA A 70 4.10 3.13 -0.74
C ALA A 70 2.65 2.67 -0.70
N VAL A 71 2.27 2.15 0.46
CA VAL A 71 0.89 1.76 0.75
C VAL A 71 0.31 2.83 1.67
N TYR A 72 -0.76 3.48 1.23
CA TYR A 72 -1.43 4.53 2.00
C TYR A 72 -2.70 3.95 2.60
N PHE A 73 -2.92 4.23 3.88
CA PHE A 73 -4.05 3.62 4.58
C PHE A 73 -4.57 4.54 5.68
N SER A 74 -5.81 4.28 6.08
CA SER A 74 -6.40 4.91 7.26
C SER A 74 -6.86 3.82 8.22
N ILE A 75 -7.04 4.20 9.49
CA ILE A 75 -7.56 3.30 10.51
C ILE A 75 -9.00 3.74 10.79
N GLU A 76 -9.95 2.86 10.47
CA GLU A 76 -11.37 3.14 10.63
C GLU A 76 -11.95 2.12 11.60
N GLU A 77 -12.11 2.52 12.87
CA GLU A 77 -12.58 1.63 13.92
C GLU A 77 -11.72 0.37 14.00
N GLU A 78 -12.20 -0.76 13.52
CA GLU A 78 -11.46 -2.02 13.56
C GLU A 78 -10.97 -2.44 12.18
N ALA A 79 -11.00 -1.53 11.21
CA ALA A 79 -10.55 -1.81 9.86
C ALA A 79 -9.35 -0.95 9.50
N ILE A 80 -8.43 -1.56 8.78
CA ILE A 80 -7.37 -0.85 8.09
C ILE A 80 -7.85 -0.73 6.64
N VAL A 81 -8.06 0.51 6.18
CA VAL A 81 -8.55 0.75 4.83
C VAL A 81 -7.40 1.21 3.96
N ILE A 82 -7.02 0.37 3.00
CA ILE A 82 -5.97 0.73 2.03
C ILE A 82 -6.61 1.66 1.02
N VAL A 83 -6.04 2.85 0.85
CA VAL A 83 -6.61 3.86 -0.05
C VAL A 83 -5.80 4.04 -1.32
N ALA A 84 -4.52 3.68 -1.32
CA ALA A 84 -3.68 3.79 -2.51
C ALA A 84 -2.44 2.94 -2.38
N VAL A 85 -1.94 2.44 -3.51
CA VAL A 85 -0.64 1.76 -3.60
C VAL A 85 0.07 2.43 -4.79
N LEU A 86 1.00 3.34 -4.50
CA LEU A 86 1.55 4.22 -5.51
C LEU A 86 3.08 4.20 -5.51
N SER A 87 3.66 4.39 -6.70
CA SER A 87 5.10 4.49 -6.85
C SER A 87 5.62 5.75 -6.19
N THR A 88 6.68 5.63 -5.42
CA THR A 88 7.37 6.79 -4.83
C THR A 88 8.40 7.37 -5.77
N ALA A 89 8.70 6.67 -6.87
CA ALA A 89 9.74 7.09 -7.82
C ALA A 89 9.22 8.11 -8.84
N ARG A 90 7.90 8.19 -9.04
CA ARG A 90 7.33 9.10 -10.04
C ARG A 90 6.91 10.41 -9.41
N ASP A 91 5.69 10.51 -8.94
CA ASP A 91 5.16 11.76 -8.38
C ASP A 91 4.90 11.57 -6.89
N PRO A 92 5.74 12.16 -6.02
CA PRO A 92 5.57 12.00 -4.57
C PRO A 92 4.31 12.67 -4.03
N GLU A 93 3.64 13.49 -4.83
CA GLU A 93 2.42 14.16 -4.40
C GLU A 93 1.15 13.47 -4.90
N GLU A 94 1.29 12.39 -5.63
CA GLU A 94 0.13 11.72 -6.24
C GLU A 94 -0.88 11.26 -5.19
N TRP A 95 -0.42 10.82 -4.02
CA TRP A 95 -1.33 10.36 -2.97
C TRP A 95 -2.26 11.47 -2.48
N GLN A 96 -1.79 12.71 -2.53
CA GLN A 96 -2.61 13.84 -2.07
C GLN A 96 -3.80 14.10 -3.00
N ARG A 97 -3.62 13.84 -4.27
CA ARG A 97 -4.70 13.99 -5.24
C ARG A 97 -5.70 12.84 -5.15
N ARG A 98 -5.29 11.73 -4.56
CA ARG A 98 -6.07 10.51 -4.44
C ARG A 98 -7.05 10.55 -3.27
N ILE A 99 -6.82 11.42 -2.31
CA ILE A 99 -7.57 11.46 -1.04
C ILE A 99 -8.57 12.60 -0.97
#